data_a63b8a9b6393a58c9dcc54b1fc0e404c
#
_entry.id   a63b8a9b6393a58c9dcc54b1fc0e404c
#
_cell.length_a   1.000
_cell.length_b   1.000
_cell.length_c   1.000
_cell.angle_alpha   90.00
_cell.angle_beta   90.00
_cell.angle_gamma   90.00
#
_symmetry.space_group_name_H-M   'P 1'
#
loop_
_entity.id
_entity.type
_entity.pdbx_description
1 polymer ?
#
loop_
_entity_poly.entity_id
_entity_poly.type
_entity_poly.pdbx_seq_one_letter_code
_entity_poly.pdbx_strand_id
1 'polypeptide(L)'
;MADVGTYLKKHTEALVKDVGIEAACQITGKSKATLGRYYSDNPEHADRFMPVDAVAKLESAASFPHVTSGLADLKNITLSYAESSSSERSGGVNSDVIALSQRFATLMSEYQEAMADGIITINEAKRLLRETVMLQQVLLDMKLHLEEESG
;
A
#
# COMPACT_ATOMS: atom_id res chain seq x y z
N MET A 1 10.26 20.91 4.69
CA MET A 1 9.17 20.07 4.14
C MET A 1 9.35 19.98 2.64
N ALA A 2 9.47 18.78 2.11
CA ALA A 2 9.55 18.64 0.66
C ALA A 2 8.24 19.19 0.04
N ASP A 3 8.36 19.96 -1.04
CA ASP A 3 7.21 20.43 -1.78
C ASP A 3 6.36 19.24 -2.26
N VAL A 4 5.05 19.31 -2.01
CA VAL A 4 4.09 18.25 -2.39
C VAL A 4 4.17 17.93 -3.89
N GLY A 5 4.35 18.96 -4.72
CA GLY A 5 4.50 18.79 -6.17
C GLY A 5 5.72 17.94 -6.53
N THR A 6 6.87 18.28 -5.99
CA THR A 6 8.13 17.52 -6.21
C THR A 6 8.01 16.09 -5.68
N TYR A 7 7.38 15.91 -4.53
CA TYR A 7 7.12 14.58 -3.96
C TYR A 7 6.27 13.71 -4.89
N LEU A 8 5.14 14.22 -5.36
CA LEU A 8 4.24 13.50 -6.27
C LEU A 8 4.88 13.22 -7.63
N LYS A 9 5.72 14.13 -8.13
CA LYS A 9 6.46 13.91 -9.38
C LYS A 9 7.44 12.74 -9.30
N LYS A 10 8.10 12.55 -8.16
CA LYS A 10 8.96 11.37 -7.92
C LYS A 10 8.18 10.07 -7.96
N HIS A 11 6.99 10.03 -7.34
CA HIS A 11 6.11 8.87 -7.41
C HIS A 11 5.57 8.61 -8.82
N THR A 12 5.26 9.66 -9.57
CA THR A 12 4.87 9.56 -10.98
C THR A 12 6.00 9.00 -11.84
N GLU A 13 7.23 9.45 -11.63
CA GLU A 13 8.41 8.91 -12.32
C GLU A 13 8.59 7.42 -12.02
N ALA A 14 8.48 7.03 -10.74
CA ALA A 14 8.57 5.64 -10.33
C ALA A 14 7.49 4.78 -11.00
N LEU A 15 6.27 5.27 -11.09
CA LEU A 15 5.17 4.60 -11.77
C LEU A 15 5.45 4.37 -13.26
N VAL A 16 5.88 5.41 -13.97
CA VAL A 16 6.19 5.30 -15.41
C VAL A 16 7.38 4.36 -15.65
N LYS A 17 8.39 4.38 -14.79
CA LYS A 17 9.54 3.46 -14.88
C LYS A 17 9.16 2.01 -14.58
N ASP A 18 8.27 1.78 -13.64
CA ASP A 18 7.78 0.44 -13.29
C ASP A 18 7.01 -0.19 -14.47
N VAL A 19 6.10 0.54 -15.08
CA VAL A 19 5.34 0.09 -16.26
C VAL A 19 6.21 0.03 -17.52
N GLY A 20 7.17 0.91 -17.64
CA GLY A 20 7.97 1.13 -18.85
C GLY A 20 7.33 2.16 -19.77
N ILE A 21 8.16 3.06 -20.31
CA ILE A 21 7.68 4.25 -21.07
C ILE A 21 6.83 3.89 -22.30
N GLU A 22 7.19 2.84 -23.01
CA GLU A 22 6.44 2.43 -24.22
C GLU A 22 5.07 1.87 -23.88
N ALA A 23 5.00 0.99 -22.88
CA ALA A 23 3.74 0.46 -22.36
C ALA A 23 2.88 1.58 -21.77
N ALA A 24 3.48 2.51 -21.04
CA ALA A 24 2.77 3.65 -20.47
C ALA A 24 2.15 4.54 -21.56
N CYS A 25 2.84 4.77 -22.66
CA CYS A 25 2.29 5.48 -23.82
C CYS A 25 1.08 4.77 -24.43
N GLN A 26 1.16 3.46 -24.59
CA GLN A 26 0.06 2.65 -25.13
C GLN A 26 -1.16 2.63 -24.20
N ILE A 27 -0.95 2.44 -22.91
CA ILE A 27 -2.03 2.37 -21.91
C ILE A 27 -2.76 3.71 -21.77
N THR A 28 -2.02 4.82 -21.78
CA THR A 28 -2.60 6.15 -21.57
C THR A 28 -3.01 6.86 -22.85
N GLY A 29 -2.54 6.41 -24.01
CA GLY A 29 -2.69 7.11 -25.27
C GLY A 29 -1.90 8.42 -25.35
N LYS A 30 -0.92 8.63 -24.47
CA LYS A 30 -0.10 9.86 -24.40
C LYS A 30 1.29 9.64 -24.97
N SER A 31 1.88 10.72 -25.50
CA SER A 31 3.26 10.68 -26.01
C SER A 31 4.30 10.61 -24.88
N LYS A 32 5.51 10.14 -25.20
CA LYS A 32 6.66 10.18 -24.29
C LYS A 32 6.91 11.58 -23.72
N ALA A 33 6.81 12.61 -24.59
CA ALA A 33 6.99 14.00 -24.18
C ALA A 33 5.93 14.44 -23.18
N THR A 34 4.67 14.07 -23.37
CA THR A 34 3.57 14.37 -22.44
C THR A 34 3.77 13.68 -21.10
N LEU A 35 4.08 12.39 -21.09
CA LEU A 35 4.37 11.64 -19.85
C LEU A 35 5.58 12.23 -19.12
N GLY A 36 6.65 12.57 -19.85
CA GLY A 36 7.85 13.15 -19.27
C GLY A 36 7.61 14.48 -18.56
N ARG A 37 6.67 15.30 -19.05
CA ARG A 37 6.30 16.56 -18.39
C ARG A 37 5.66 16.37 -17.02
N TYR A 38 4.99 15.25 -16.79
CA TYR A 38 4.31 14.97 -15.52
C TYR A 38 5.27 14.68 -14.35
N TYR A 39 6.52 14.31 -14.65
CA TYR A 39 7.54 14.09 -13.63
C TYR A 39 8.82 14.91 -13.85
N SER A 40 8.78 15.88 -14.77
CA SER A 40 9.90 16.77 -15.05
C SER A 40 10.15 17.74 -13.88
N ASP A 41 11.41 17.93 -13.54
CA ASP A 41 11.85 18.93 -12.57
C ASP A 41 12.00 20.34 -13.19
N ASN A 42 11.72 20.49 -14.50
CA ASN A 42 11.78 21.78 -15.17
C ASN A 42 10.69 22.71 -14.61
N PRO A 43 11.03 23.94 -14.17
CA PRO A 43 10.08 24.93 -13.68
C PRO A 43 8.90 25.21 -14.63
N GLU A 44 9.10 25.10 -15.95
CA GLU A 44 8.04 25.24 -16.96
C GLU A 44 6.94 24.17 -16.83
N HIS A 45 7.25 23.07 -16.17
CA HIS A 45 6.32 21.96 -15.97
C HIS A 45 5.93 21.76 -14.50
N ALA A 46 6.21 22.76 -13.66
CA ALA A 46 5.94 22.66 -12.21
C ALA A 46 4.47 22.36 -11.89
N ASP A 47 3.56 22.89 -12.68
CA ASP A 47 2.10 22.71 -12.55
C ASP A 47 1.54 21.52 -13.38
N ARG A 48 2.41 20.75 -14.04
CA ARG A 48 2.01 19.60 -14.87
C ARG A 48 2.04 18.32 -14.03
N PHE A 49 0.88 17.75 -13.83
CA PHE A 49 0.70 16.48 -13.10
C PHE A 49 -0.05 15.48 -13.97
N MET A 50 0.19 14.20 -13.70
CA MET A 50 -0.54 13.12 -14.39
C MET A 50 -2.00 13.15 -13.99
N PRO A 51 -2.94 13.11 -14.95
CA PRO A 51 -4.36 13.00 -14.66
C PRO A 51 -4.69 11.73 -13.86
N VAL A 52 -5.65 11.81 -12.98
CA VAL A 52 -6.02 10.71 -12.06
C VAL A 52 -6.42 9.44 -12.82
N ASP A 53 -7.11 9.58 -13.95
CA ASP A 53 -7.48 8.45 -14.80
C ASP A 53 -6.26 7.74 -15.42
N ALA A 54 -5.23 8.50 -15.79
CA ALA A 54 -3.97 7.95 -16.28
C ALA A 54 -3.21 7.23 -15.16
N VAL A 55 -3.20 7.79 -13.96
CA VAL A 55 -2.63 7.14 -12.77
C VAL A 55 -3.31 5.78 -12.55
N ALA A 56 -4.63 5.74 -12.50
CA ALA A 56 -5.38 4.50 -12.26
C ALA A 56 -5.09 3.43 -13.33
N LYS A 57 -5.03 3.83 -14.61
CA LYS A 57 -4.69 2.92 -15.71
C LYS A 57 -3.28 2.34 -15.60
N LEU A 58 -2.29 3.19 -15.28
CA LEU A 58 -0.90 2.75 -15.14
C LEU A 58 -0.69 1.90 -13.89
N GLU A 59 -1.29 2.25 -12.76
CA GLU A 59 -1.18 1.45 -11.53
C GLU A 59 -1.80 0.07 -11.66
N SER A 60 -2.82 -0.10 -12.51
CA SER A 60 -3.37 -1.43 -12.84
C SER A 60 -2.37 -2.34 -13.58
N ALA A 61 -1.38 -1.77 -14.24
CA ALA A 61 -0.33 -2.50 -14.96
C ALA A 61 1.01 -2.51 -14.22
N ALA A 62 1.16 -1.71 -13.18
CA ALA A 62 2.36 -1.60 -12.37
C ALA A 62 2.46 -2.71 -11.32
N SER A 63 3.66 -2.96 -10.83
CA SER A 63 3.90 -3.88 -9.71
C SER A 63 3.50 -3.30 -8.34
N PHE A 64 3.38 -1.96 -8.26
CA PHE A 64 3.09 -1.23 -7.04
C PHE A 64 2.32 0.06 -7.34
N PRO A 65 1.33 0.45 -6.51
CA PRO A 65 0.56 1.68 -6.70
C PRO A 65 1.33 2.92 -6.18
N HIS A 66 2.34 3.35 -6.93
CA HIS A 66 3.29 4.38 -6.52
C HIS A 66 2.66 5.73 -6.15
N VAL A 67 1.79 6.26 -7.00
CA VAL A 67 1.15 7.56 -6.78
C VAL A 67 0.08 7.48 -5.69
N THR A 68 -0.73 6.44 -5.71
CA THR A 68 -1.75 6.19 -4.67
C THR A 68 -1.10 6.05 -3.29
N SER A 69 0.00 5.30 -3.18
CA SER A 69 0.77 5.22 -1.94
C SER A 69 1.32 6.57 -1.50
N GLY A 70 1.88 7.35 -2.42
CA GLY A 70 2.38 8.68 -2.11
C GLY A 70 1.30 9.63 -1.61
N LEU A 71 0.10 9.58 -2.19
CA LEU A 71 -1.05 10.36 -1.73
C LEU A 71 -1.53 9.93 -0.34
N ALA A 72 -1.56 8.63 -0.08
CA ALA A 72 -1.91 8.09 1.22
C ALA A 72 -0.91 8.53 2.31
N ASP A 73 0.39 8.44 2.01
CA ASP A 73 1.45 8.87 2.92
C ASP A 73 1.33 10.35 3.30
N LEU A 74 1.00 11.22 2.35
CA LEU A 74 0.77 12.65 2.60
C LEU A 74 -0.40 12.91 3.56
N LYS A 75 -1.30 11.96 3.71
CA LYS A 75 -2.46 12.04 4.60
C LYS A 75 -2.35 11.15 5.83
N ASN A 76 -1.20 10.51 6.05
CA ASN A 76 -1.00 9.52 7.10
C ASN A 76 -2.04 8.38 7.05
N ILE A 77 -2.43 7.98 5.83
CA ILE A 77 -3.34 6.87 5.60
C ILE A 77 -2.51 5.62 5.30
N THR A 78 -2.71 4.57 6.05
CA THR A 78 -2.10 3.27 5.78
C THR A 78 -2.94 2.53 4.76
N LEU A 79 -2.33 2.13 3.63
CA LEU A 79 -2.98 1.30 2.63
C LEU A 79 -2.77 -0.17 2.98
N SER A 80 -3.85 -0.94 2.94
CA SER A 80 -3.81 -2.40 2.97
C SER A 80 -4.14 -2.90 1.58
N TYR A 81 -3.23 -3.68 1.00
CA TYR A 81 -3.47 -4.31 -0.29
C TYR A 81 -4.23 -5.61 -0.06
N ALA A 82 -5.45 -5.70 -0.61
CA ALA A 82 -6.05 -7.00 -0.81
C ALA A 82 -5.18 -7.71 -1.84
N GLU A 83 -4.42 -8.70 -1.40
CA GLU A 83 -3.84 -9.62 -2.37
C GLU A 83 -4.98 -10.13 -3.23
N SER A 84 -4.87 -9.94 -4.54
CA SER A 84 -5.83 -10.44 -5.53
C SER A 84 -5.68 -11.96 -5.67
N SER A 85 -5.55 -12.65 -4.57
CA SER A 85 -5.81 -14.06 -4.50
C SER A 85 -7.29 -14.21 -4.17
N SER A 86 -8.09 -14.37 -5.21
CA SER A 86 -9.37 -15.07 -5.16
C SER A 86 -9.14 -16.56 -4.80
N SER A 87 -8.10 -16.89 -4.04
CA SER A 87 -8.02 -18.15 -3.34
C SER A 87 -9.01 -18.02 -2.19
N GLU A 88 -10.15 -18.65 -2.40
CA GLU A 88 -11.14 -19.06 -1.42
C GLU A 88 -10.77 -18.58 -0.03
N ARG A 89 -11.35 -17.43 0.38
CA ARG A 89 -11.38 -17.04 1.78
C ARG A 89 -12.22 -18.12 2.49
N SER A 90 -11.54 -19.21 2.81
CA SER A 90 -12.12 -20.35 3.48
C SER A 90 -12.41 -19.94 4.91
N GLY A 91 -13.66 -19.82 5.26
CA GLY A 91 -14.14 -19.45 6.57
C GLY A 91 -14.92 -18.13 6.53
N GLY A 92 -15.87 -17.90 7.33
CA GLY A 92 -16.60 -16.66 7.47
C GLY A 92 -16.12 -15.86 8.66
N VAL A 93 -16.89 -14.85 9.06
CA VAL A 93 -16.60 -13.98 10.20
C VAL A 93 -16.28 -14.76 11.48
N ASN A 94 -16.91 -15.89 11.72
CA ASN A 94 -16.61 -16.73 12.89
C ASN A 94 -15.18 -17.27 12.88
N SER A 95 -14.68 -17.68 11.71
CA SER A 95 -13.29 -18.10 11.54
C SER A 95 -12.32 -16.96 11.78
N ASP A 96 -12.66 -15.77 11.32
CA ASP A 96 -11.85 -14.56 11.50
C ASP A 96 -11.77 -14.18 12.98
N VAL A 97 -12.85 -14.27 13.73
CA VAL A 97 -12.88 -14.01 15.18
C VAL A 97 -11.97 -14.98 15.95
N ILE A 98 -12.00 -16.26 15.58
CA ILE A 98 -11.10 -17.27 16.16
C ILE A 98 -9.64 -16.94 15.85
N ALA A 99 -9.34 -16.64 14.57
CA ALA A 99 -7.99 -16.27 14.14
C ALA A 99 -7.52 -14.98 14.82
N LEU A 100 -8.37 -13.98 14.96
CA LEU A 100 -8.10 -12.74 15.68
C LEU A 100 -7.71 -13.02 17.14
N SER A 101 -8.47 -13.85 17.85
CA SER A 101 -8.20 -14.20 19.24
C SER A 101 -6.86 -14.93 19.40
N GLN A 102 -6.56 -15.86 18.50
CA GLN A 102 -5.29 -16.60 18.50
C GLN A 102 -4.10 -15.69 18.20
N ARG A 103 -4.20 -14.83 17.20
CA ARG A 103 -3.14 -13.87 16.83
C ARG A 103 -2.92 -12.82 17.91
N PHE A 104 -3.99 -12.35 18.54
CA PHE A 104 -3.89 -11.42 19.66
C PHE A 104 -3.18 -12.07 20.87
N ALA A 105 -3.51 -13.30 21.21
CA ALA A 105 -2.85 -14.04 22.28
C ALA A 105 -1.35 -14.24 22.00
N THR A 106 -0.97 -14.56 20.77
CA THR A 106 0.43 -14.67 20.34
C THR A 106 1.17 -13.34 20.45
N LEU A 107 0.57 -12.24 20.00
CA LEU A 107 1.14 -10.89 20.12
C LEU A 107 1.37 -10.53 21.59
N MET A 108 0.41 -10.78 22.46
CA MET A 108 0.52 -10.49 23.89
C MET A 108 1.61 -11.33 24.56
N SER A 109 1.74 -12.61 24.19
CA SER A 109 2.79 -13.49 24.69
C SER A 109 4.19 -13.00 24.28
N GLU A 110 4.37 -12.66 23.00
CA GLU A 110 5.63 -12.10 22.48
C GLU A 110 5.97 -10.76 23.14
N TYR A 111 4.98 -9.92 23.38
CA TYR A 111 5.16 -8.65 24.09
C TYR A 111 5.61 -8.87 25.54
N GLN A 112 4.99 -9.80 26.27
CA GLN A 112 5.36 -10.11 27.64
C GLN A 112 6.78 -10.66 27.74
N GLU A 113 7.19 -11.53 26.81
CA GLU A 113 8.56 -12.03 26.74
C GLU A 113 9.56 -10.89 26.45
N ALA A 114 9.25 -10.03 25.48
CA ALA A 114 10.09 -8.90 25.13
C ALA A 114 10.25 -7.88 26.27
N MET A 115 9.24 -7.73 27.12
CA MET A 115 9.26 -6.81 28.27
C MET A 115 9.77 -7.43 29.56
N ALA A 116 10.16 -8.71 29.58
CA ALA A 116 10.57 -9.40 30.79
C ALA A 116 11.76 -8.76 31.50
N ASP A 117 12.69 -8.18 30.74
CA ASP A 117 13.85 -7.44 31.24
C ASP A 117 13.68 -5.92 31.19
N GLY A 118 12.53 -5.42 30.72
CA GLY A 118 12.22 -4.00 30.59
C GLY A 118 12.84 -3.29 29.39
N ILE A 119 13.51 -4.01 28.50
CA ILE A 119 14.19 -3.45 27.33
C ILE A 119 13.81 -4.29 26.08
N ILE A 120 13.18 -3.67 25.10
CA ILE A 120 12.88 -4.33 23.83
C ILE A 120 14.10 -4.25 22.92
N THR A 121 14.67 -5.40 22.61
CA THR A 121 15.76 -5.52 21.64
C THR A 121 15.26 -5.36 20.20
N ILE A 122 16.18 -5.10 19.25
CA ILE A 122 15.85 -4.99 17.82
C ILE A 122 15.19 -6.28 17.29
N ASN A 123 15.67 -7.45 17.74
CA ASN A 123 15.10 -8.72 17.30
C ASN A 123 13.69 -8.96 17.84
N GLU A 124 13.44 -8.58 19.08
CA GLU A 124 12.11 -8.63 19.70
C GLU A 124 11.16 -7.64 19.04
N ALA A 125 11.60 -6.42 18.76
CA ALA A 125 10.82 -5.45 18.00
C ALA A 125 10.43 -5.98 16.61
N LYS A 126 11.33 -6.65 15.89
CA LYS A 126 11.04 -7.28 14.60
C LYS A 126 10.01 -8.41 14.72
N ARG A 127 10.09 -9.24 15.79
CA ARG A 127 9.08 -10.28 16.03
C ARG A 127 7.71 -9.66 16.31
N LEU A 128 7.65 -8.64 17.17
CA LEU A 128 6.41 -7.91 17.48
C LEU A 128 5.80 -7.25 16.23
N LEU A 129 6.62 -6.63 15.38
CA LEU A 129 6.17 -6.06 14.11
C LEU A 129 5.57 -7.12 13.19
N ARG A 130 6.19 -8.30 13.09
CA ARG A 130 5.66 -9.41 12.30
C ARG A 130 4.30 -9.87 12.81
N GLU A 131 4.14 -10.06 14.11
CA GLU A 131 2.87 -10.45 14.71
C GLU A 131 1.80 -9.36 14.53
N THR A 132 2.18 -8.08 14.60
CA THR A 132 1.28 -6.96 14.32
C THR A 132 0.76 -7.00 12.88
N VAL A 133 1.64 -7.24 11.91
CA VAL A 133 1.25 -7.34 10.49
C VAL A 133 0.30 -8.52 10.27
N MET A 134 0.55 -9.67 10.91
CA MET A 134 -0.33 -10.84 10.82
C MET A 134 -1.71 -10.56 11.43
N LEU A 135 -1.77 -9.82 12.52
CA LEU A 135 -3.03 -9.40 13.15
C LEU A 135 -3.80 -8.41 12.24
N GLN A 136 -3.10 -7.45 11.62
CA GLN A 136 -3.69 -6.53 10.66
C GLN A 136 -4.32 -7.29 9.47
N GLN A 137 -3.68 -8.34 8.98
CA GLN A 137 -4.22 -9.16 7.89
C GLN A 137 -5.52 -9.84 8.29
N VAL A 138 -5.59 -10.40 9.49
CA VAL A 138 -6.83 -11.01 10.01
C VAL A 138 -7.96 -9.99 10.12
N LEU A 139 -7.67 -8.78 10.60
CA LEU A 139 -8.65 -7.69 10.68
C LEU A 139 -9.14 -7.26 9.31
N LEU A 140 -8.25 -7.22 8.31
CA LEU A 140 -8.63 -6.91 6.94
C LEU A 140 -9.54 -7.98 6.35
N ASP A 141 -9.21 -9.25 6.52
CA ASP A 141 -10.03 -10.37 6.05
C ASP A 141 -11.42 -10.34 6.69
N MET A 142 -11.48 -10.09 7.99
CA MET A 142 -12.73 -9.95 8.73
C MET A 142 -13.59 -8.79 8.18
N LYS A 143 -12.97 -7.64 7.91
CA LYS A 143 -13.65 -6.49 7.31
C LYS A 143 -14.28 -6.87 5.97
N LEU A 144 -13.52 -7.54 5.10
CA LEU A 144 -13.99 -7.94 3.77
C LEU A 144 -15.14 -8.96 3.86
N HIS A 145 -15.06 -9.94 4.76
CA HIS A 145 -16.17 -10.88 4.99
C HIS A 145 -17.43 -10.18 5.50
N LEU A 146 -17.29 -9.20 6.41
CA LEU A 146 -18.43 -8.42 6.90
C LEU A 146 -19.06 -7.56 5.80
N GLU A 147 -18.26 -7.01 4.91
CA GLU A 147 -18.75 -6.25 3.74
C GLU A 147 -19.53 -7.18 2.78
N GLU A 148 -19.05 -8.40 2.56
CA GLU A 148 -19.75 -9.41 1.73
C GLU A 148 -21.09 -9.85 2.36
N GLU A 149 -21.16 -10.03 3.67
CA GLU A 149 -22.38 -10.41 4.37
C GLU A 149 -23.41 -9.25 4.45
N SER A 150 -22.96 -8.00 4.38
CA SER A 150 -23.85 -6.82 4.48
C SER A 150 -24.39 -6.36 3.12
N GLY A 151 -23.86 -6.87 2.01
CA GLY A 151 -24.33 -6.57 0.64
C GLY A 151 -25.35 -7.54 0.16
#